data_0162bd19bab4db6fbd7e9469c5a955f5
#
_entry.id   0162bd19bab4db6fbd7e9469c5a955f5
#
_cell.length_a   1.000
_cell.length_b   1.000
_cell.length_c   1.000
_cell.angle_alpha   90.00
_cell.angle_beta   90.00
_cell.angle_gamma   90.00
#
_symmetry.space_group_name_H-M   'P 1'
#
loop_
_entity.id
_entity.type
_entity.pdbx_description
1 polymer ?
#
loop_
_entity_poly.entity_id
_entity_poly.type
_entity_poly.pdbx_seq_one_letter_code
_entity_poly.pdbx_strand_id
1 'polypeptide(L)'
;MPFITPKELKNRAEKIWQRGELHKAWLLNEPLFPLVLNLPLLTANVLLHQFSAVQAAVSALRQDSIKHGYQIADKTVNHQKLGKQQLPDTVIFETEREFLRYLGNSQAFTQFQQLSQYTLNHYPCLQSWLLRYPFKVMDFSEVWQQLLAVCAYFVQHPQPDCYIRQLDIAGVDTKFIENHKGLLSELLNKILPETAYNADITGLTNNGFERRYGLRYDPPTCRFRILDKRLALHGLTDLTLTVPEFKRLNLAVKTVFITENKINGLAFPDFPDAIVIFGLGYSVDLLAEISCLQTAKLYYWGDLDTHGFAMLSRLRGYFPQLNSLLMDARTLDAFQKLWVIEPKSSAATPENLTIDEQCVFQRLKSQSIRLEQERIGFNTLLDVVGTL
;
A
#
# COMPACT_ATOMS: atom_id res chain seq x y z
N MET A 1 27.28 -31.64 9.89
CA MET A 1 28.75 -31.57 9.84
C MET A 1 29.28 -31.64 11.25
N PRO A 2 30.46 -32.21 11.49
CA PRO A 2 30.95 -32.44 12.85
C PRO A 2 31.35 -31.16 13.60
N PHE A 3 31.73 -30.09 12.90
CA PHE A 3 32.09 -28.78 13.48
C PHE A 3 31.87 -27.67 12.49
N ILE A 4 31.92 -26.40 12.96
CA ILE A 4 31.71 -25.23 12.14
C ILE A 4 32.82 -25.06 11.09
N THR A 5 32.43 -24.75 9.89
CA THR A 5 33.33 -24.42 8.79
C THR A 5 33.49 -22.89 8.64
N PRO A 6 34.56 -22.40 7.96
CA PRO A 6 34.70 -20.97 7.64
C PRO A 6 33.48 -20.40 6.91
N LYS A 7 32.85 -21.18 6.03
CA LYS A 7 31.61 -20.77 5.32
C LYS A 7 30.43 -20.56 6.29
N GLU A 8 30.26 -21.45 7.25
CA GLU A 8 29.21 -21.33 8.26
C GLU A 8 29.47 -20.16 9.22
N LEU A 9 30.75 -19.91 9.57
CA LEU A 9 31.13 -18.72 10.33
C LEU A 9 30.78 -17.45 9.56
N LYS A 10 31.14 -17.39 8.28
CA LYS A 10 30.80 -16.24 7.42
C LYS A 10 29.29 -16.03 7.34
N ASN A 11 28.50 -17.08 7.17
CA ASN A 11 27.03 -16.98 7.16
C ASN A 11 26.47 -16.44 8.50
N ARG A 12 27.10 -16.76 9.63
CA ARG A 12 26.71 -16.20 10.94
C ARG A 12 27.04 -14.72 11.05
N ALA A 13 28.21 -14.32 10.61
CA ALA A 13 28.61 -12.92 10.56
C ALA A 13 27.72 -12.11 9.59
N GLU A 14 27.37 -12.66 8.44
CA GLU A 14 26.43 -12.04 7.50
C GLU A 14 25.02 -11.84 8.10
N LYS A 15 24.54 -12.78 8.93
CA LYS A 15 23.27 -12.60 9.65
C LYS A 15 23.29 -11.42 10.62
N ILE A 16 24.41 -11.15 11.30
CA ILE A 16 24.57 -10.00 12.19
C ILE A 16 24.50 -8.72 11.36
N TRP A 17 25.19 -8.68 10.22
CA TRP A 17 25.10 -7.56 9.28
C TRP A 17 23.67 -7.35 8.80
N GLN A 18 22.98 -8.38 8.30
CA GLN A 18 21.62 -8.31 7.76
C GLN A 18 20.57 -7.87 8.79
N ARG A 19 20.79 -8.13 10.08
CA ARG A 19 19.95 -7.64 11.18
C ARG A 19 20.18 -6.17 11.51
N GLY A 20 21.21 -5.57 10.89
CA GLY A 20 21.57 -4.17 11.12
C GLY A 20 22.14 -3.90 12.51
N GLU A 21 22.66 -4.91 13.20
CA GLU A 21 23.17 -4.75 14.58
C GLU A 21 24.31 -3.73 14.65
N LEU A 22 25.25 -3.78 13.70
CA LEU A 22 26.35 -2.83 13.59
C LEU A 22 25.84 -1.39 13.30
N HIS A 23 24.87 -1.26 12.41
CA HIS A 23 24.26 0.01 12.04
C HIS A 23 23.56 0.66 13.24
N LYS A 24 22.82 -0.14 14.02
CA LYS A 24 22.13 0.32 15.24
C LYS A 24 23.11 0.72 16.34
N ALA A 25 24.13 -0.11 16.58
CA ALA A 25 25.17 0.20 17.56
C ALA A 25 25.86 1.53 17.24
N TRP A 26 26.18 1.77 15.96
CA TRP A 26 26.77 3.05 15.54
C TRP A 26 25.82 4.24 15.74
N LEU A 27 24.53 4.08 15.35
CA LEU A 27 23.51 5.14 15.52
C LEU A 27 23.26 5.50 16.99
N LEU A 28 23.40 4.53 17.90
CA LEU A 28 23.21 4.71 19.35
C LEU A 28 24.50 5.04 20.08
N ASN A 29 25.65 5.04 19.38
CA ASN A 29 26.96 5.15 19.96
C ASN A 29 27.23 4.11 21.07
N GLU A 30 26.74 2.87 20.82
CA GLU A 30 26.91 1.75 21.74
C GLU A 30 28.09 0.86 21.32
N PRO A 31 28.91 0.34 22.27
CA PRO A 31 29.99 -0.55 21.94
C PRO A 31 29.44 -1.92 21.49
N LEU A 32 29.79 -2.37 20.29
CA LEU A 32 29.49 -3.71 19.78
C LEU A 32 30.72 -4.63 19.81
N PHE A 33 31.90 -4.02 19.84
CA PHE A 33 33.16 -4.77 19.79
C PHE A 33 33.87 -4.75 21.17
N PRO A 34 34.58 -5.84 21.55
CA PRO A 34 34.83 -7.04 20.78
C PRO A 34 33.54 -7.87 20.53
N LEU A 35 33.34 -8.31 19.29
CA LEU A 35 32.21 -9.15 18.92
C LEU A 35 32.57 -10.63 19.09
N VAL A 36 31.92 -11.30 20.04
CA VAL A 36 32.19 -12.69 20.39
C VAL A 36 31.12 -13.62 19.79
N LEU A 37 31.55 -14.57 18.97
CA LEU A 37 30.68 -15.56 18.37
C LEU A 37 30.96 -16.94 19.00
N ASN A 38 30.05 -17.45 19.79
CA ASN A 38 30.14 -18.79 20.38
C ASN A 38 30.06 -19.86 19.28
N LEU A 39 30.96 -20.84 19.31
CA LEU A 39 30.97 -21.95 18.39
C LEU A 39 30.07 -23.09 18.92
N PRO A 40 29.61 -23.99 18.05
CA PRO A 40 28.81 -25.15 18.48
C PRO A 40 29.62 -26.06 19.41
N LEU A 41 29.01 -26.48 20.50
CA LEU A 41 29.63 -27.46 21.42
C LEU A 41 29.83 -28.80 20.72
N LEU A 42 31.05 -29.31 20.77
CA LEU A 42 31.36 -30.68 20.32
C LEU A 42 31.02 -31.68 21.42
N THR A 43 30.09 -32.57 21.15
CA THR A 43 29.78 -33.65 22.08
C THR A 43 30.89 -34.74 22.06
N ALA A 44 31.08 -35.45 23.17
CA ALA A 44 32.07 -36.51 23.29
C ALA A 44 31.89 -37.61 22.18
N ASN A 45 30.65 -37.87 21.80
CA ASN A 45 30.32 -38.83 20.76
C ASN A 45 30.80 -38.37 19.35
N VAL A 46 30.60 -37.10 19.01
CA VAL A 46 31.09 -36.50 17.74
C VAL A 46 32.61 -36.51 17.71
N LEU A 47 33.27 -36.15 18.81
CA LEU A 47 34.73 -36.20 18.92
C LEU A 47 35.27 -37.61 18.72
N LEU A 48 34.61 -38.65 19.26
CA LEU A 48 35.08 -40.03 19.15
C LEU A 48 34.93 -40.59 17.73
N HIS A 49 33.78 -40.35 17.11
CA HIS A 49 33.45 -41.03 15.82
C HIS A 49 33.86 -40.23 14.58
N GLN A 50 34.09 -38.91 14.71
CA GLN A 50 34.38 -38.01 13.60
C GLN A 50 35.64 -37.15 13.84
N PHE A 51 36.61 -37.66 14.61
CA PHE A 51 37.78 -36.90 15.07
C PHE A 51 38.60 -36.29 13.92
N SER A 52 38.88 -37.06 12.87
CA SER A 52 39.62 -36.54 11.71
C SER A 52 38.90 -35.42 10.99
N ALA A 53 37.58 -35.51 10.86
CA ALA A 53 36.76 -34.46 10.25
C ALA A 53 36.70 -33.19 11.14
N VAL A 54 36.64 -33.36 12.47
CA VAL A 54 36.76 -32.24 13.43
C VAL A 54 38.11 -31.56 13.32
N GLN A 55 39.21 -32.33 13.29
CA GLN A 55 40.55 -31.77 13.13
C GLN A 55 40.71 -31.00 11.82
N ALA A 56 40.19 -31.50 10.72
CA ALA A 56 40.21 -30.82 9.43
C ALA A 56 39.46 -29.49 9.50
N ALA A 57 38.25 -29.45 10.10
CA ALA A 57 37.45 -28.25 10.27
C ALA A 57 38.15 -27.21 11.17
N VAL A 58 38.76 -27.66 12.29
CA VAL A 58 39.55 -26.79 13.20
C VAL A 58 40.76 -26.20 12.47
N SER A 59 41.48 -27.03 11.69
CA SER A 59 42.63 -26.55 10.90
C SER A 59 42.18 -25.50 9.87
N ALA A 60 41.08 -25.76 9.14
CA ALA A 60 40.54 -24.83 8.19
C ALA A 60 40.12 -23.50 8.84
N LEU A 61 39.49 -23.57 10.03
CA LEU A 61 39.08 -22.36 10.77
C LEU A 61 40.30 -21.54 11.24
N ARG A 62 41.37 -22.19 11.69
CA ARG A 62 42.62 -21.53 12.10
C ARG A 62 43.33 -20.87 10.92
N GLN A 63 43.38 -21.54 9.77
CA GLN A 63 43.92 -20.96 8.54
C GLN A 63 43.10 -19.75 8.08
N ASP A 64 41.78 -19.84 8.15
CA ASP A 64 40.87 -18.73 7.83
C ASP A 64 41.05 -17.53 8.80
N SER A 65 41.26 -17.81 10.11
CA SER A 65 41.60 -16.81 11.13
C SER A 65 42.89 -16.06 10.78
N ILE A 66 43.93 -16.76 10.40
CA ILE A 66 45.21 -16.13 9.98
C ILE A 66 45.00 -15.23 8.76
N LYS A 67 44.21 -15.71 7.80
CA LYS A 67 43.92 -14.96 6.56
C LYS A 67 43.11 -13.69 6.81
N HIS A 68 42.13 -13.74 7.70
CA HIS A 68 41.15 -12.68 7.91
C HIS A 68 41.35 -11.85 9.17
N GLY A 69 42.20 -12.30 10.11
CA GLY A 69 42.63 -11.53 11.29
C GLY A 69 41.73 -11.66 12.52
N TYR A 70 40.67 -12.46 12.50
CA TYR A 70 39.87 -12.69 13.70
C TYR A 70 40.58 -13.64 14.67
N GLN A 71 40.29 -13.53 15.96
CA GLN A 71 40.88 -14.37 17.01
C GLN A 71 40.02 -15.58 17.28
N ILE A 72 40.66 -16.68 17.74
CA ILE A 72 40.00 -17.90 18.20
C ILE A 72 40.43 -18.14 19.65
N ALA A 73 39.46 -18.22 20.55
CA ALA A 73 39.69 -18.67 21.90
C ALA A 73 39.39 -20.18 22.02
N ASP A 74 40.34 -20.91 22.53
CA ASP A 74 40.24 -22.34 22.69
C ASP A 74 39.75 -22.74 24.09
N LYS A 75 39.06 -23.85 24.18
CA LYS A 75 38.65 -24.51 25.41
C LYS A 75 39.29 -25.90 25.54
N THR A 76 39.78 -26.23 26.74
CA THR A 76 40.29 -27.57 27.03
C THR A 76 39.12 -28.52 27.23
N VAL A 77 39.04 -29.57 26.41
CA VAL A 77 38.07 -30.64 26.55
C VAL A 77 38.83 -31.94 26.93
N ASN A 78 38.47 -32.52 28.06
CA ASN A 78 39.02 -33.80 28.51
C ASN A 78 38.15 -34.95 27.97
N HIS A 79 38.74 -35.78 27.13
CA HIS A 79 38.05 -36.98 26.58
C HIS A 79 38.74 -38.26 27.08
N GLN A 80 37.96 -39.22 27.59
CA GLN A 80 38.51 -40.45 28.21
C GLN A 80 39.48 -41.23 27.30
N LYS A 81 39.19 -41.28 25.98
CA LYS A 81 39.99 -42.02 24.99
C LYS A 81 40.99 -41.15 24.22
N LEU A 82 40.72 -39.85 24.06
CA LEU A 82 41.52 -38.92 23.25
C LEU A 82 42.41 -38.01 24.09
N GLY A 83 42.31 -38.05 25.43
CA GLY A 83 43.04 -37.18 26.34
C GLY A 83 42.56 -35.73 26.31
N LYS A 84 43.45 -34.81 26.69
CA LYS A 84 43.19 -33.37 26.67
C LYS A 84 43.26 -32.85 25.23
N GLN A 85 42.20 -32.20 24.77
CA GLN A 85 42.11 -31.56 23.46
C GLN A 85 41.88 -30.06 23.61
N GLN A 86 42.59 -29.25 22.84
CA GLN A 86 42.34 -27.79 22.70
C GLN A 86 41.47 -27.57 21.48
N LEU A 87 40.23 -27.17 21.70
CA LEU A 87 39.23 -27.00 20.64
C LEU A 87 38.72 -25.56 20.63
N PRO A 88 38.51 -24.97 19.47
CA PRO A 88 37.89 -23.64 19.34
C PRO A 88 36.52 -23.60 20.04
N ASP A 89 36.34 -22.58 20.92
CA ASP A 89 35.11 -22.35 21.67
C ASP A 89 34.42 -21.08 21.19
N THR A 90 35.19 -20.02 20.91
CA THR A 90 34.69 -18.74 20.43
C THR A 90 35.55 -18.18 19.31
N VAL A 91 34.91 -17.39 18.45
CA VAL A 91 35.55 -16.49 17.48
C VAL A 91 35.32 -15.06 17.92
N ILE A 92 36.39 -14.25 17.93
CA ILE A 92 36.36 -12.87 18.41
C ILE A 92 36.84 -11.94 17.30
N PHE A 93 36.01 -10.97 16.95
CA PHE A 93 36.40 -9.82 16.15
C PHE A 93 36.65 -8.66 17.11
N GLU A 94 37.91 -8.21 17.24
CA GLU A 94 38.27 -7.17 18.18
C GLU A 94 37.76 -5.79 17.76
N THR A 95 37.67 -5.57 16.45
CA THR A 95 37.31 -4.26 15.93
C THR A 95 36.27 -4.33 14.81
N GLU A 96 35.50 -3.24 14.67
CA GLU A 96 34.59 -3.01 13.55
C GLU A 96 35.30 -3.22 12.19
N ARG A 97 36.50 -2.66 12.06
CA ARG A 97 37.30 -2.76 10.83
C ARG A 97 37.61 -4.18 10.43
N GLU A 98 37.96 -5.04 11.39
CA GLU A 98 38.21 -6.49 11.13
C GLU A 98 36.95 -7.17 10.66
N PHE A 99 35.84 -6.98 11.36
CA PHE A 99 34.56 -7.57 11.02
C PHE A 99 34.06 -7.15 9.63
N LEU A 100 34.11 -5.84 9.32
CA LEU A 100 33.71 -5.33 8.01
C LEU A 100 34.59 -5.82 6.87
N ARG A 101 35.91 -5.93 7.11
CA ARG A 101 36.85 -6.50 6.13
C ARG A 101 36.58 -7.99 5.90
N TYR A 102 36.28 -8.73 6.96
CA TYR A 102 35.90 -10.14 6.86
C TYR A 102 34.64 -10.36 5.99
N LEU A 103 33.66 -9.50 6.12
CA LEU A 103 32.44 -9.52 5.32
C LEU A 103 32.62 -8.94 3.90
N GLY A 104 33.55 -8.05 3.69
CA GLY A 104 33.71 -7.26 2.47
C GLY A 104 32.79 -6.03 2.40
N ASN A 105 32.24 -5.59 3.54
CA ASN A 105 31.20 -4.54 3.61
C ASN A 105 31.72 -3.16 4.07
N SER A 106 33.04 -2.93 4.09
CA SER A 106 33.63 -1.71 4.60
C SER A 106 33.12 -0.46 3.85
N GLN A 107 33.04 -0.51 2.53
CA GLN A 107 32.56 0.62 1.73
C GLN A 107 31.07 0.92 2.00
N ALA A 108 30.24 -0.12 2.02
CA ALA A 108 28.81 0.01 2.29
C ALA A 108 28.55 0.64 3.68
N PHE A 109 29.32 0.22 4.69
CA PHE A 109 29.16 0.79 6.02
C PHE A 109 29.64 2.25 6.10
N THR A 110 30.75 2.58 5.44
CA THR A 110 31.20 3.99 5.35
C THR A 110 30.15 4.87 4.67
N GLN A 111 29.52 4.40 3.60
CA GLN A 111 28.44 5.12 2.92
C GLN A 111 27.23 5.30 3.86
N PHE A 112 26.85 4.25 4.57
CA PHE A 112 25.79 4.34 5.59
C PHE A 112 26.10 5.40 6.66
N GLN A 113 27.33 5.41 7.21
CA GLN A 113 27.76 6.38 8.22
C GLN A 113 27.66 7.81 7.69
N GLN A 114 28.14 8.07 6.46
CA GLN A 114 28.12 9.39 5.85
C GLN A 114 26.68 9.89 5.61
N LEU A 115 25.82 9.06 5.02
CA LEU A 115 24.44 9.42 4.75
C LEU A 115 23.63 9.59 6.04
N SER A 116 23.82 8.72 7.02
CA SER A 116 23.13 8.82 8.31
C SER A 116 23.57 10.04 9.10
N GLN A 117 24.87 10.34 9.12
CA GLN A 117 25.38 11.55 9.77
C GLN A 117 24.85 12.82 9.10
N TYR A 118 24.85 12.85 7.76
CA TYR A 118 24.26 13.97 7.02
C TYR A 118 22.78 14.14 7.37
N THR A 119 22.03 13.04 7.40
CA THR A 119 20.60 13.03 7.74
C THR A 119 20.35 13.56 9.16
N LEU A 120 21.09 13.06 10.14
CA LEU A 120 20.91 13.44 11.55
C LEU A 120 21.34 14.86 11.85
N ASN A 121 22.32 15.40 11.12
CA ASN A 121 22.70 16.80 11.24
C ASN A 121 21.57 17.76 10.81
N HIS A 122 20.73 17.37 9.85
CA HIS A 122 19.61 18.18 9.35
C HIS A 122 18.28 17.83 10.05
N TYR A 123 18.07 16.54 10.34
CA TYR A 123 16.83 16.00 10.89
C TYR A 123 17.10 14.98 12.00
N PRO A 124 17.44 15.43 13.23
CA PRO A 124 17.70 14.52 14.36
C PRO A 124 16.52 13.60 14.68
N CYS A 125 15.30 14.04 14.39
CA CYS A 125 14.06 13.26 14.57
C CYS A 125 14.02 11.97 13.74
N LEU A 126 14.83 11.86 12.70
CA LEU A 126 14.94 10.65 11.87
C LEU A 126 15.77 9.52 12.49
N GLN A 127 16.40 9.72 13.67
CA GLN A 127 17.18 8.67 14.33
C GLN A 127 16.35 7.40 14.56
N SER A 128 15.11 7.54 15.04
CA SER A 128 14.21 6.40 15.27
C SER A 128 13.84 5.66 13.97
N TRP A 129 13.75 6.38 12.85
CA TRP A 129 13.50 5.80 11.54
C TRP A 129 14.73 5.05 11.01
N LEU A 130 15.93 5.63 11.12
CA LEU A 130 17.20 4.99 10.74
C LEU A 130 17.45 3.71 11.56
N LEU A 131 17.18 3.74 12.86
CA LEU A 131 17.26 2.54 13.72
C LEU A 131 16.33 1.42 13.27
N ARG A 132 15.15 1.78 12.77
CA ARG A 132 14.17 0.79 12.27
C ARG A 132 14.52 0.27 10.89
N TYR A 133 15.07 1.13 10.02
CA TYR A 133 15.30 0.84 8.60
C TYR A 133 16.73 1.22 8.15
N PRO A 134 17.79 0.66 8.78
CA PRO A 134 19.16 1.10 8.52
C PRO A 134 19.62 0.89 7.08
N PHE A 135 19.05 -0.09 6.37
CA PHE A 135 19.41 -0.36 4.97
C PHE A 135 18.69 0.53 3.97
N LYS A 136 17.51 1.08 4.31
CA LYS A 136 16.78 1.95 3.36
C LYS A 136 17.59 3.17 2.92
N VAL A 137 18.37 3.78 3.81
CA VAL A 137 19.22 4.92 3.44
C VAL A 137 20.30 4.52 2.41
N MET A 138 20.74 3.27 2.44
CA MET A 138 21.70 2.71 1.48
C MET A 138 21.03 2.35 0.16
N ASP A 139 19.84 1.75 0.22
CA ASP A 139 19.06 1.36 -0.97
C ASP A 139 18.71 2.58 -1.83
N PHE A 140 18.55 3.74 -1.20
CA PHE A 140 18.26 5.02 -1.87
C PHE A 140 19.45 5.99 -1.87
N SER A 141 20.68 5.51 -1.70
CA SER A 141 21.86 6.36 -1.53
C SER A 141 22.09 7.36 -2.65
N GLU A 142 21.83 6.98 -3.90
CA GLU A 142 22.01 7.83 -5.08
C GLU A 142 21.04 9.02 -5.11
N VAL A 143 19.88 8.86 -4.53
CA VAL A 143 18.79 9.86 -4.55
C VAL A 143 18.49 10.46 -3.17
N TRP A 144 19.25 10.07 -2.15
CA TRP A 144 18.97 10.43 -0.77
C TRP A 144 18.96 11.95 -0.52
N GLN A 145 19.88 12.66 -1.13
CA GLN A 145 19.94 14.13 -1.02
C GLN A 145 18.71 14.80 -1.65
N GLN A 146 18.21 14.27 -2.77
CA GLN A 146 16.99 14.77 -3.42
C GLN A 146 15.77 14.52 -2.54
N LEU A 147 15.68 13.35 -1.88
CA LEU A 147 14.62 13.06 -0.91
C LEU A 147 14.61 14.05 0.24
N LEU A 148 15.79 14.35 0.82
CA LEU A 148 15.91 15.33 1.87
C LEU A 148 15.63 16.77 1.40
N ALA A 149 15.95 17.10 0.14
CA ALA A 149 15.59 18.39 -0.46
C ALA A 149 14.08 18.57 -0.56
N VAL A 150 13.34 17.51 -0.93
CA VAL A 150 11.87 17.50 -0.90
C VAL A 150 11.36 17.70 0.54
N CYS A 151 11.95 17.00 1.50
CA CYS A 151 11.57 17.18 2.91
C CYS A 151 11.80 18.64 3.36
N ALA A 152 12.93 19.24 3.00
CA ALA A 152 13.25 20.62 3.33
C ALA A 152 12.23 21.60 2.75
N TYR A 153 11.77 21.36 1.52
CA TYR A 153 10.72 22.16 0.90
C TYR A 153 9.41 22.14 1.73
N PHE A 154 8.93 20.95 2.13
CA PHE A 154 7.72 20.83 2.95
C PHE A 154 7.86 21.41 4.37
N VAL A 155 9.06 21.41 4.93
CA VAL A 155 9.33 22.10 6.21
C VAL A 155 9.17 23.62 6.07
N GLN A 156 9.65 24.17 4.96
CA GLN A 156 9.57 25.63 4.68
C GLN A 156 8.19 26.05 4.20
N HIS A 157 7.48 25.16 3.50
CA HIS A 157 6.17 25.42 2.90
C HIS A 157 5.17 24.33 3.31
N PRO A 158 4.70 24.32 4.56
CA PRO A 158 3.70 23.36 5.00
C PRO A 158 2.38 23.62 4.28
N GLN A 159 1.77 22.58 3.73
CA GLN A 159 0.50 22.63 2.97
C GLN A 159 0.54 23.67 1.82
N PRO A 160 1.38 23.50 0.81
CA PRO A 160 1.74 24.55 -0.16
C PRO A 160 0.60 24.96 -1.12
N ASP A 161 -0.53 24.25 -1.12
CA ASP A 161 -1.72 24.51 -1.96
C ASP A 161 -1.41 24.69 -3.46
N CYS A 162 -0.52 23.87 -3.98
CA CYS A 162 -0.12 23.85 -5.39
C CYS A 162 -0.04 22.40 -5.91
N TYR A 163 -0.01 22.23 -7.23
CA TYR A 163 0.24 20.90 -7.81
C TYR A 163 1.70 20.47 -7.65
N ILE A 164 1.97 19.16 -7.59
CA ILE A 164 3.34 18.63 -7.56
C ILE A 164 4.21 19.26 -8.68
N ARG A 165 3.63 19.50 -9.85
CA ARG A 165 4.32 20.13 -10.99
C ARG A 165 4.82 21.55 -10.70
N GLN A 166 4.24 22.23 -9.73
CA GLN A 166 4.59 23.61 -9.36
C GLN A 166 5.63 23.69 -8.24
N LEU A 167 6.05 22.54 -7.71
CA LEU A 167 7.12 22.47 -6.72
C LEU A 167 8.46 22.77 -7.42
N ASP A 168 9.08 23.89 -7.10
CA ASP A 168 10.39 24.29 -7.64
C ASP A 168 11.48 23.91 -6.64
N ILE A 169 11.99 22.67 -6.80
CA ILE A 169 13.02 22.10 -5.94
C ILE A 169 14.23 21.78 -6.81
N ALA A 170 15.37 22.39 -6.50
CA ALA A 170 16.59 22.21 -7.27
C ALA A 170 16.99 20.73 -7.40
N GLY A 171 17.16 20.25 -8.62
CA GLY A 171 17.56 18.87 -8.91
C GLY A 171 16.48 17.81 -8.70
N VAL A 172 15.21 18.21 -8.50
CA VAL A 172 14.07 17.30 -8.30
C VAL A 172 13.01 17.57 -9.34
N ASP A 173 12.61 16.56 -10.09
CA ASP A 173 11.49 16.64 -11.03
C ASP A 173 10.19 16.04 -10.43
N THR A 174 9.08 16.27 -11.12
CA THR A 174 7.76 15.78 -10.70
C THR A 174 7.71 14.26 -10.58
N LYS A 175 8.30 13.54 -11.55
CA LYS A 175 8.32 12.07 -11.58
C LYS A 175 9.10 11.50 -10.40
N PHE A 176 10.17 12.20 -10.01
CA PHE A 176 10.93 11.82 -8.82
C PHE A 176 10.04 11.77 -7.58
N ILE A 177 9.27 12.82 -7.34
CA ILE A 177 8.34 12.88 -6.19
C ILE A 177 7.28 11.80 -6.31
N GLU A 178 6.67 11.63 -7.49
CA GLU A 178 5.65 10.62 -7.75
C GLU A 178 6.14 9.20 -7.48
N ASN A 179 7.36 8.87 -7.90
CA ASN A 179 7.97 7.57 -7.70
C ASN A 179 8.37 7.29 -6.25
N HIS A 180 8.57 8.33 -5.44
CA HIS A 180 9.07 8.20 -4.08
C HIS A 180 8.05 8.60 -3.00
N LYS A 181 6.76 8.80 -3.34
CA LYS A 181 5.70 9.19 -2.39
C LYS A 181 5.68 8.36 -1.11
N GLY A 182 5.90 7.04 -1.23
CA GLY A 182 5.93 6.14 -0.07
C GLY A 182 7.03 6.47 0.93
N LEU A 183 8.26 6.57 0.43
CA LEU A 183 9.42 6.89 1.27
C LEU A 183 9.34 8.34 1.78
N LEU A 184 8.94 9.28 0.93
CA LEU A 184 8.72 10.67 1.33
C LEU A 184 7.68 10.77 2.45
N SER A 185 6.59 10.00 2.40
CA SER A 185 5.59 9.96 3.48
C SER A 185 6.18 9.44 4.79
N GLU A 186 7.03 8.40 4.74
CA GLU A 186 7.70 7.89 5.94
C GLU A 186 8.60 8.95 6.60
N LEU A 187 9.34 9.71 5.79
CA LEU A 187 10.24 10.76 6.26
C LEU A 187 9.47 11.99 6.74
N LEU A 188 8.54 12.49 5.94
CA LEU A 188 7.74 13.68 6.26
C LEU A 188 6.90 13.49 7.53
N ASN A 189 6.35 12.31 7.76
CA ASN A 189 5.60 11.97 8.98
C ASN A 189 6.48 12.01 10.25
N LYS A 190 7.80 11.99 10.12
CA LYS A 190 8.75 12.12 11.23
C LYS A 190 9.31 13.53 11.38
N ILE A 191 9.43 14.24 10.26
CA ILE A 191 10.04 15.57 10.20
C ILE A 191 9.01 16.67 10.50
N LEU A 192 7.80 16.55 9.94
CA LEU A 192 6.78 17.57 10.07
C LEU A 192 6.01 17.45 11.39
N PRO A 193 5.65 18.57 12.02
CA PRO A 193 4.71 18.56 13.14
C PRO A 193 3.31 18.15 12.66
N GLU A 194 2.49 17.56 13.53
CA GLU A 194 1.14 17.08 13.18
C GLU A 194 0.22 18.16 12.59
N THR A 195 0.45 19.40 12.93
CA THR A 195 -0.30 20.56 12.38
C THR A 195 0.06 20.89 10.94
N ALA A 196 1.18 20.40 10.42
CA ALA A 196 1.66 20.68 9.07
C ALA A 196 1.12 19.72 8.00
N TYR A 197 0.36 18.70 8.39
CA TYR A 197 -0.25 17.74 7.47
C TYR A 197 -1.62 17.27 7.98
N ASN A 198 -2.44 16.69 7.10
CA ASN A 198 -3.71 16.10 7.50
C ASN A 198 -3.53 14.69 8.05
N ALA A 199 -3.69 14.52 9.37
CA ALA A 199 -3.50 13.25 10.06
C ALA A 199 -4.58 12.20 9.70
N ASP A 200 -5.79 12.63 9.31
CA ASP A 200 -6.90 11.73 8.98
C ASP A 200 -6.67 11.00 7.64
N ILE A 201 -5.80 11.53 6.79
CA ILE A 201 -5.47 10.92 5.51
C ILE A 201 -4.35 9.90 5.71
N THR A 202 -4.67 8.62 5.53
CA THR A 202 -3.72 7.51 5.60
C THR A 202 -3.55 6.84 4.24
N GLY A 203 -2.34 6.33 3.97
CA GLY A 203 -2.03 5.66 2.71
C GLY A 203 -1.83 6.61 1.53
N LEU A 204 -1.62 6.02 0.33
CA LEU A 204 -1.28 6.75 -0.90
C LEU A 204 -2.38 6.68 -1.96
N THR A 205 -3.39 5.86 -1.75
CA THR A 205 -4.52 5.72 -2.68
C THR A 205 -5.36 7.00 -2.72
N ASN A 206 -6.07 7.22 -3.82
CA ASN A 206 -6.95 8.38 -4.00
C ASN A 206 -6.25 9.74 -3.70
N ASN A 207 -5.07 9.92 -4.28
CA ASN A 207 -4.22 11.11 -4.06
C ASN A 207 -3.88 11.33 -2.57
N GLY A 208 -3.66 10.24 -1.83
CA GLY A 208 -3.43 10.30 -0.38
C GLY A 208 -2.21 11.14 0.00
N PHE A 209 -1.12 11.10 -0.80
CA PHE A 209 0.05 11.94 -0.58
C PHE A 209 -0.30 13.42 -0.71
N GLU A 210 -0.94 13.81 -1.80
CA GLU A 210 -1.33 15.19 -2.07
C GLU A 210 -2.28 15.72 -0.99
N ARG A 211 -3.31 14.96 -0.72
CA ARG A 211 -4.32 15.33 0.30
C ARG A 211 -3.72 15.43 1.71
N ARG A 212 -2.75 14.58 2.02
CA ARG A 212 -2.10 14.59 3.33
C ARG A 212 -1.21 15.81 3.52
N TYR A 213 -0.44 16.18 2.50
CA TYR A 213 0.55 17.26 2.59
C TYR A 213 0.09 18.57 1.96
N GLY A 214 -1.22 18.73 1.73
CA GLY A 214 -1.82 19.99 1.27
C GLY A 214 -1.44 20.36 -0.16
N LEU A 215 -1.18 19.37 -1.01
CA LEU A 215 -0.99 19.57 -2.44
C LEU A 215 -2.34 19.52 -3.17
N ARG A 216 -2.43 20.26 -4.25
CA ARG A 216 -3.53 20.11 -5.21
C ARG A 216 -3.35 18.85 -6.03
N TYR A 217 -4.46 18.23 -6.40
CA TYR A 217 -4.50 17.03 -7.22
C TYR A 217 -5.63 17.14 -8.23
N ASP A 218 -5.61 16.30 -9.26
CA ASP A 218 -6.71 16.18 -10.21
C ASP A 218 -7.91 15.54 -9.51
N PRO A 219 -8.98 16.31 -9.22
CA PRO A 219 -10.12 15.78 -8.48
C PRO A 219 -10.90 14.80 -9.35
N PRO A 220 -11.51 13.77 -8.75
CA PRO A 220 -12.38 12.87 -9.49
C PRO A 220 -13.53 13.62 -10.14
N THR A 221 -13.95 13.15 -11.31
CA THR A 221 -15.03 13.73 -12.08
C THR A 221 -16.29 12.88 -11.98
N CYS A 222 -17.44 13.55 -12.10
CA CYS A 222 -18.74 12.94 -12.21
C CYS A 222 -19.38 13.37 -13.54
N ARG A 223 -19.79 12.39 -14.36
CA ARG A 223 -20.54 12.66 -15.58
C ARG A 223 -22.02 12.40 -15.34
N PHE A 224 -22.82 13.35 -15.77
CA PHE A 224 -24.27 13.27 -15.68
C PHE A 224 -24.94 13.90 -16.88
N ARG A 225 -26.17 13.45 -17.15
CA ARG A 225 -27.03 14.06 -18.16
C ARG A 225 -28.29 14.61 -17.50
N ILE A 226 -28.64 15.85 -17.83
CA ILE A 226 -29.90 16.48 -17.44
C ILE A 226 -30.99 15.94 -18.34
N LEU A 227 -32.01 15.30 -17.75
CA LEU A 227 -33.10 14.65 -18.45
C LEU A 227 -34.27 15.58 -18.75
N ASP A 228 -34.29 16.77 -18.11
CA ASP A 228 -35.29 17.81 -18.32
C ASP A 228 -34.63 19.00 -18.99
N LYS A 229 -35.00 19.29 -20.23
CA LYS A 229 -34.44 20.41 -21.01
C LYS A 229 -34.62 21.76 -20.35
N ARG A 230 -35.64 21.94 -19.49
CA ARG A 230 -35.87 23.17 -18.73
C ARG A 230 -34.74 23.47 -17.73
N LEU A 231 -34.07 22.44 -17.27
CA LEU A 231 -32.95 22.53 -16.31
C LEU A 231 -31.59 22.59 -17.02
N ALA A 232 -31.55 22.62 -18.35
CA ALA A 232 -30.31 22.64 -19.13
C ALA A 232 -29.44 23.84 -18.74
N LEU A 233 -28.18 23.63 -18.48
CA LEU A 233 -27.23 24.66 -18.12
C LEU A 233 -26.70 25.35 -19.38
N HIS A 234 -27.17 26.55 -19.67
CA HIS A 234 -26.87 27.26 -20.92
C HIS A 234 -27.09 26.43 -22.18
N GLY A 235 -28.14 25.59 -22.17
CA GLY A 235 -28.48 24.68 -23.27
C GLY A 235 -27.71 23.34 -23.25
N LEU A 236 -26.78 23.14 -22.33
CA LEU A 236 -26.02 21.90 -22.19
C LEU A 236 -26.74 20.92 -21.26
N THR A 237 -26.83 19.67 -21.68
CA THR A 237 -27.48 18.60 -20.91
C THR A 237 -26.53 17.47 -20.52
N ASP A 238 -25.44 17.20 -21.25
CA ASP A 238 -24.42 16.19 -20.97
C ASP A 238 -23.16 16.88 -20.47
N LEU A 239 -22.84 16.69 -19.19
CA LEU A 239 -21.81 17.43 -18.49
C LEU A 239 -20.89 16.48 -17.72
N THR A 240 -19.61 16.85 -17.69
CA THR A 240 -18.64 16.24 -16.80
C THR A 240 -18.04 17.34 -15.94
N LEU A 241 -18.24 17.23 -14.64
CA LEU A 241 -17.70 18.17 -13.65
C LEU A 241 -16.81 17.45 -12.67
N THR A 242 -15.87 18.17 -12.08
CA THR A 242 -15.19 17.65 -10.90
C THR A 242 -16.20 17.51 -9.74
N VAL A 243 -16.01 16.55 -8.86
CA VAL A 243 -16.92 16.35 -7.71
C VAL A 243 -17.06 17.62 -6.86
N PRO A 244 -15.99 18.40 -6.56
CA PRO A 244 -16.12 19.67 -5.86
C PRO A 244 -16.99 20.72 -6.60
N GLU A 245 -16.94 20.76 -7.94
CA GLU A 245 -17.80 21.65 -8.73
C GLU A 245 -19.24 21.15 -8.77
N PHE A 246 -19.45 19.84 -8.91
CA PHE A 246 -20.79 19.26 -8.86
C PHE A 246 -21.48 19.51 -7.51
N LYS A 247 -20.73 19.47 -6.39
CA LYS A 247 -21.25 19.85 -5.06
C LYS A 247 -21.75 21.29 -5.00
N ARG A 248 -21.08 22.20 -5.71
CA ARG A 248 -21.46 23.61 -5.75
C ARG A 248 -22.63 23.90 -6.70
N LEU A 249 -22.87 22.96 -7.62
CA LEU A 249 -23.92 23.08 -8.61
C LEU A 249 -25.28 22.90 -7.95
N ASN A 250 -26.05 23.99 -7.87
CA ASN A 250 -27.41 23.98 -7.34
C ASN A 250 -28.39 23.63 -8.45
N LEU A 251 -28.61 22.33 -8.70
CA LEU A 251 -29.63 21.83 -9.61
C LEU A 251 -30.92 21.59 -8.86
N ALA A 252 -32.01 22.20 -9.32
CA ALA A 252 -33.36 22.00 -8.76
C ALA A 252 -33.97 20.68 -9.26
N VAL A 253 -33.28 19.55 -8.99
CA VAL A 253 -33.72 18.22 -9.39
C VAL A 253 -34.49 17.53 -8.26
N LYS A 254 -35.57 16.82 -8.62
CA LYS A 254 -36.37 16.02 -7.69
C LYS A 254 -36.04 14.54 -7.77
N THR A 255 -35.53 14.09 -8.92
CA THR A 255 -35.23 12.66 -9.19
C THR A 255 -33.83 12.52 -9.75
N VAL A 256 -33.09 11.54 -9.26
CA VAL A 256 -31.75 11.21 -9.76
C VAL A 256 -31.69 9.72 -10.04
N PHE A 257 -31.33 9.39 -11.27
CA PHE A 257 -31.02 8.04 -11.68
C PHE A 257 -29.50 7.84 -11.65
N ILE A 258 -29.07 6.69 -11.20
CA ILE A 258 -27.64 6.29 -11.16
C ILE A 258 -27.52 5.00 -11.91
N THR A 259 -26.69 4.93 -12.95
CA THR A 259 -26.46 3.69 -13.72
C THR A 259 -24.96 3.44 -13.90
N GLU A 260 -24.56 2.17 -13.93
CA GLU A 260 -23.17 1.78 -14.14
C GLU A 260 -22.76 1.95 -15.62
N ASN A 261 -23.61 1.50 -16.52
CA ASN A 261 -23.30 1.50 -17.94
C ASN A 261 -23.40 2.91 -18.53
N LYS A 262 -22.31 3.33 -19.18
CA LYS A 262 -22.21 4.66 -19.82
C LYS A 262 -23.24 4.85 -20.92
N ILE A 263 -23.48 3.83 -21.75
CA ILE A 263 -24.40 3.96 -22.89
C ILE A 263 -25.85 4.02 -22.39
N ASN A 264 -26.20 3.27 -21.35
CA ASN A 264 -27.49 3.35 -20.71
C ASN A 264 -27.75 4.75 -20.14
N GLY A 265 -26.73 5.38 -19.54
CA GLY A 265 -26.84 6.78 -19.10
C GLY A 265 -27.01 7.77 -20.23
N LEU A 266 -26.28 7.62 -21.33
CA LEU A 266 -26.39 8.47 -22.51
C LEU A 266 -27.75 8.31 -23.23
N ALA A 267 -28.28 7.10 -23.28
CA ALA A 267 -29.56 6.79 -23.91
C ALA A 267 -30.77 6.94 -22.97
N PHE A 268 -30.53 7.23 -21.68
CA PHE A 268 -31.63 7.29 -20.69
C PHE A 268 -32.77 8.21 -21.13
N PRO A 269 -34.04 7.85 -20.97
CA PRO A 269 -35.15 8.65 -21.43
C PRO A 269 -35.24 10.01 -20.73
N ASP A 270 -35.83 11.00 -21.41
CA ASP A 270 -36.14 12.28 -20.80
C ASP A 270 -37.11 12.07 -19.63
N PHE A 271 -36.91 12.80 -18.54
CA PHE A 271 -37.72 12.70 -17.33
C PHE A 271 -37.80 14.08 -16.63
N PRO A 272 -39.00 14.49 -16.18
CA PRO A 272 -39.18 15.80 -15.55
C PRO A 272 -38.36 15.95 -14.27
N ASP A 273 -37.76 17.12 -14.07
CA ASP A 273 -37.00 17.52 -12.89
C ASP A 273 -35.90 16.49 -12.50
N ALA A 274 -35.25 15.88 -13.51
CA ALA A 274 -34.33 14.76 -13.25
C ALA A 274 -32.96 14.89 -13.94
N ILE A 275 -32.00 14.16 -13.39
CA ILE A 275 -30.69 13.85 -14.00
C ILE A 275 -30.41 12.36 -13.95
N VAL A 276 -29.53 11.89 -14.82
CA VAL A 276 -28.90 10.57 -14.70
C VAL A 276 -27.38 10.72 -14.53
N ILE A 277 -26.84 10.08 -13.51
CA ILE A 277 -25.39 9.98 -13.23
C ILE A 277 -24.93 8.61 -13.71
N PHE A 278 -23.78 8.56 -14.38
CA PHE A 278 -23.27 7.28 -14.94
C PHE A 278 -21.76 7.21 -15.03
N GLY A 279 -21.26 5.97 -15.16
CA GLY A 279 -19.84 5.72 -15.39
C GLY A 279 -18.93 5.93 -14.16
N LEU A 280 -19.46 5.89 -12.96
CA LEU A 280 -18.71 6.07 -11.72
C LEU A 280 -17.91 4.83 -11.29
N GLY A 281 -18.29 3.66 -11.76
CA GLY A 281 -17.71 2.40 -11.28
C GLY A 281 -17.70 2.35 -9.74
N TYR A 282 -16.61 1.91 -9.15
CA TYR A 282 -16.46 1.83 -7.69
C TYR A 282 -16.34 3.19 -6.96
N SER A 283 -16.33 4.31 -7.70
CA SER A 283 -16.19 5.65 -7.12
C SER A 283 -17.50 6.25 -6.61
N VAL A 284 -18.52 5.43 -6.38
CA VAL A 284 -19.85 5.86 -5.90
C VAL A 284 -19.84 6.58 -4.54
N ASP A 285 -18.81 6.34 -3.71
CA ASP A 285 -18.64 7.05 -2.44
C ASP A 285 -18.51 8.58 -2.61
N LEU A 286 -18.04 8.99 -3.78
CA LEU A 286 -17.92 10.41 -4.11
C LEU A 286 -19.27 11.12 -4.17
N LEU A 287 -20.36 10.36 -4.38
CA LEU A 287 -21.72 10.90 -4.40
C LEU A 287 -22.22 11.24 -2.99
N ALA A 288 -21.68 10.62 -1.93
CA ALA A 288 -22.12 10.80 -0.55
C ALA A 288 -22.14 12.28 -0.11
N GLU A 289 -21.25 13.09 -0.70
CA GLU A 289 -21.09 14.49 -0.33
C GLU A 289 -21.89 15.47 -1.21
N ILE A 290 -22.71 14.97 -2.17
CA ILE A 290 -23.48 15.81 -3.08
C ILE A 290 -24.84 16.13 -2.46
N SER A 291 -25.07 17.42 -2.15
CA SER A 291 -26.24 17.86 -1.38
C SER A 291 -27.58 17.58 -2.04
N CYS A 292 -27.71 17.74 -3.36
CA CYS A 292 -28.97 17.49 -4.06
C CYS A 292 -29.39 16.00 -4.01
N LEU A 293 -28.45 15.07 -3.83
CA LEU A 293 -28.75 13.65 -3.69
C LEU A 293 -29.37 13.29 -2.33
N GLN A 294 -29.16 14.11 -1.30
CA GLN A 294 -29.70 13.85 0.03
C GLN A 294 -31.22 14.02 0.09
N THR A 295 -31.80 14.85 -0.78
CA THR A 295 -33.22 15.20 -0.76
C THR A 295 -34.01 14.68 -1.95
N ALA A 296 -33.32 14.26 -3.02
CA ALA A 296 -33.95 13.73 -4.23
C ALA A 296 -34.48 12.30 -4.05
N LYS A 297 -35.44 11.90 -4.87
CA LYS A 297 -35.76 10.48 -5.09
C LYS A 297 -34.63 9.86 -5.88
N LEU A 298 -34.04 8.80 -5.36
CA LEU A 298 -32.90 8.15 -5.98
C LEU A 298 -33.27 6.77 -6.52
N TYR A 299 -32.81 6.47 -7.73
CA TYR A 299 -32.94 5.17 -8.37
C TYR A 299 -31.58 4.70 -8.86
N TYR A 300 -31.23 3.45 -8.51
CA TYR A 300 -30.01 2.83 -8.98
C TYR A 300 -30.33 1.66 -9.90
N TRP A 301 -29.71 1.68 -11.07
CA TRP A 301 -29.76 0.60 -12.05
C TRP A 301 -28.36 0.07 -12.30
N GLY A 302 -28.03 -1.11 -11.75
CA GLY A 302 -26.78 -1.84 -11.93
C GLY A 302 -27.02 -3.14 -12.69
N ASP A 303 -25.96 -3.90 -12.92
CA ASP A 303 -26.04 -5.27 -13.39
C ASP A 303 -26.73 -6.15 -12.34
N LEU A 304 -27.53 -7.13 -12.78
CA LEU A 304 -28.04 -8.15 -11.87
C LEU A 304 -26.95 -9.21 -11.66
N ASP A 305 -25.96 -8.86 -10.84
CA ASP A 305 -24.87 -9.72 -10.40
C ASP A 305 -24.47 -9.39 -8.96
N THR A 306 -23.52 -10.13 -8.42
CA THR A 306 -23.12 -9.93 -7.01
C THR A 306 -22.41 -8.59 -6.79
N HIS A 307 -21.80 -8.00 -7.82
CA HIS A 307 -21.14 -6.69 -7.76
C HIS A 307 -22.15 -5.53 -7.81
N GLY A 308 -23.15 -5.60 -8.70
CA GLY A 308 -24.22 -4.59 -8.78
C GLY A 308 -25.03 -4.49 -7.50
N PHE A 309 -25.35 -5.63 -6.86
CA PHE A 309 -26.01 -5.63 -5.54
C PHE A 309 -25.11 -5.15 -4.39
N ALA A 310 -23.82 -5.44 -4.45
CA ALA A 310 -22.87 -4.86 -3.48
C ALA A 310 -22.80 -3.34 -3.62
N MET A 311 -22.82 -2.82 -4.84
CA MET A 311 -22.86 -1.39 -5.14
C MET A 311 -24.16 -0.73 -4.67
N LEU A 312 -25.32 -1.35 -4.95
CA LEU A 312 -26.62 -0.91 -4.45
C LEU A 312 -26.63 -0.78 -2.93
N SER A 313 -26.16 -1.80 -2.22
CA SER A 313 -26.06 -1.80 -0.77
C SER A 313 -25.15 -0.69 -0.23
N ARG A 314 -24.02 -0.48 -0.89
CA ARG A 314 -23.06 0.58 -0.53
C ARG A 314 -23.66 1.97 -0.71
N LEU A 315 -24.29 2.22 -1.85
CA LEU A 315 -25.00 3.50 -2.11
C LEU A 315 -26.13 3.72 -1.11
N ARG A 316 -26.90 2.69 -0.76
CA ARG A 316 -27.98 2.81 0.21
C ARG A 316 -27.47 3.08 1.62
N GLY A 317 -26.24 2.71 1.94
CA GLY A 317 -25.58 3.11 3.18
C GLY A 317 -25.41 4.64 3.30
N TYR A 318 -25.23 5.35 2.18
CA TYR A 318 -25.17 6.80 2.12
C TYR A 318 -26.53 7.47 1.89
N PHE A 319 -27.43 6.77 1.19
CA PHE A 319 -28.74 7.27 0.76
C PHE A 319 -29.84 6.24 1.10
N PRO A 320 -30.34 6.20 2.33
CA PRO A 320 -31.35 5.21 2.73
C PRO A 320 -32.63 5.20 1.88
N GLN A 321 -32.92 6.34 1.20
CA GLN A 321 -34.07 6.49 0.29
C GLN A 321 -33.86 5.90 -1.11
N LEU A 322 -32.67 5.33 -1.41
CA LEU A 322 -32.33 4.79 -2.73
C LEU A 322 -33.17 3.54 -3.04
N ASN A 323 -33.82 3.54 -4.19
CA ASN A 323 -34.55 2.41 -4.75
C ASN A 323 -33.75 1.73 -5.85
N SER A 324 -33.85 0.43 -5.97
CA SER A 324 -33.35 -0.29 -7.13
C SER A 324 -34.30 -0.19 -8.32
N LEU A 325 -33.77 -0.13 -9.54
CA LEU A 325 -34.52 -0.08 -10.78
C LEU A 325 -34.13 -1.31 -11.62
N LEU A 326 -35.12 -2.13 -12.02
CA LEU A 326 -34.89 -3.35 -12.81
C LEU A 326 -33.91 -4.35 -12.19
N MET A 327 -33.76 -4.32 -10.86
CA MET A 327 -32.87 -5.25 -10.11
C MET A 327 -33.70 -6.21 -9.24
N ASP A 328 -34.79 -6.72 -9.77
CA ASP A 328 -35.74 -7.59 -9.07
C ASP A 328 -35.85 -8.99 -9.70
N ALA A 329 -36.53 -9.90 -9.01
CA ALA A 329 -36.74 -11.27 -9.49
C ALA A 329 -37.54 -11.33 -10.81
N ARG A 330 -38.51 -10.42 -10.98
CA ARG A 330 -39.31 -10.35 -12.18
C ARG A 330 -38.47 -10.03 -13.42
N THR A 331 -37.58 -9.04 -13.29
CA THR A 331 -36.63 -8.69 -14.36
C THR A 331 -35.70 -9.85 -14.64
N LEU A 332 -35.11 -10.43 -13.58
CA LEU A 332 -34.21 -11.57 -13.75
C LEU A 332 -34.88 -12.73 -14.51
N ASP A 333 -36.09 -13.11 -14.14
CA ASP A 333 -36.83 -14.21 -14.76
C ASP A 333 -37.26 -13.90 -16.19
N ALA A 334 -37.68 -12.68 -16.49
CA ALA A 334 -38.09 -12.26 -17.83
C ALA A 334 -36.95 -12.40 -18.85
N PHE A 335 -35.71 -12.24 -18.42
CA PHE A 335 -34.53 -12.34 -19.28
C PHE A 335 -33.68 -13.59 -19.03
N GLN A 336 -34.29 -14.69 -18.53
CA GLN A 336 -33.58 -15.93 -18.16
C GLN A 336 -32.70 -16.47 -19.29
N LYS A 337 -33.14 -16.38 -20.55
CA LYS A 337 -32.40 -16.88 -21.72
C LYS A 337 -31.08 -16.11 -21.98
N LEU A 338 -30.90 -14.96 -21.37
CA LEU A 338 -29.74 -14.07 -21.54
C LEU A 338 -28.78 -14.10 -20.34
N TRP A 339 -29.01 -14.95 -19.35
CA TRP A 339 -28.11 -15.17 -18.26
C TRP A 339 -26.76 -15.71 -18.72
N VAL A 340 -25.71 -15.29 -18.05
CA VAL A 340 -24.35 -15.83 -18.25
C VAL A 340 -23.75 -16.19 -16.91
N ILE A 341 -22.67 -16.96 -16.92
CA ILE A 341 -21.93 -17.30 -15.71
C ILE A 341 -21.22 -16.03 -15.20
N GLU A 342 -21.32 -15.77 -13.90
CA GLU A 342 -20.51 -14.76 -13.21
C GLU A 342 -19.13 -15.37 -12.89
N PRO A 343 -18.03 -14.92 -13.54
CA PRO A 343 -16.74 -15.59 -13.41
C PRO A 343 -16.13 -15.45 -12.00
N LYS A 344 -16.46 -14.34 -11.34
CA LYS A 344 -15.94 -14.00 -10.01
C LYS A 344 -17.00 -13.25 -9.24
N SER A 345 -17.62 -13.91 -8.30
CA SER A 345 -18.60 -13.29 -7.41
C SER A 345 -17.94 -12.33 -6.43
N SER A 346 -18.67 -11.29 -6.06
CA SER A 346 -18.23 -10.34 -5.03
C SER A 346 -18.06 -11.04 -3.69
N ALA A 347 -16.96 -10.72 -2.98
CA ALA A 347 -16.74 -11.16 -1.61
C ALA A 347 -17.54 -10.33 -0.58
N ALA A 348 -18.17 -9.24 -1.01
CA ALA A 348 -18.94 -8.36 -0.14
C ALA A 348 -20.19 -9.07 0.42
N THR A 349 -20.55 -8.72 1.65
CA THR A 349 -21.81 -9.10 2.28
C THR A 349 -22.68 -7.83 2.31
N PRO A 350 -23.63 -7.68 1.38
CA PRO A 350 -24.46 -6.49 1.31
C PRO A 350 -25.46 -6.44 2.47
N GLU A 351 -25.37 -5.41 3.32
CA GLU A 351 -26.17 -5.26 4.53
C GLU A 351 -27.42 -4.40 4.33
N ASN A 352 -27.44 -3.54 3.31
CA ASN A 352 -28.50 -2.57 3.07
C ASN A 352 -29.41 -2.95 1.88
N LEU A 353 -29.66 -4.22 1.70
CA LEU A 353 -30.62 -4.72 0.70
C LEU A 353 -31.99 -4.93 1.35
N THR A 354 -33.07 -4.72 0.57
CA THR A 354 -34.42 -5.16 0.97
C THR A 354 -34.49 -6.70 0.98
N ILE A 355 -35.54 -7.25 1.59
CA ILE A 355 -35.73 -8.72 1.65
C ILE A 355 -35.78 -9.30 0.24
N ASP A 356 -36.52 -8.67 -0.68
CA ASP A 356 -36.65 -9.14 -2.07
C ASP A 356 -35.34 -9.08 -2.83
N GLU A 357 -34.59 -7.98 -2.70
CA GLU A 357 -33.26 -7.83 -3.29
C GLU A 357 -32.27 -8.85 -2.72
N GLN A 358 -32.37 -9.16 -1.43
CA GLN A 358 -31.53 -10.18 -0.82
C GLN A 358 -31.83 -11.59 -1.35
N CYS A 359 -33.09 -11.90 -1.62
CA CYS A 359 -33.47 -13.15 -2.27
C CYS A 359 -32.85 -13.25 -3.68
N VAL A 360 -32.90 -12.18 -4.47
CA VAL A 360 -32.29 -12.14 -5.79
C VAL A 360 -30.77 -12.29 -5.70
N PHE A 361 -30.12 -11.55 -4.80
CA PHE A 361 -28.67 -11.66 -4.57
C PHE A 361 -28.23 -13.09 -4.21
N GLN A 362 -28.94 -13.75 -3.29
CA GLN A 362 -28.63 -15.13 -2.91
C GLN A 362 -28.80 -16.10 -4.08
N ARG A 363 -29.82 -15.89 -4.93
CA ARG A 363 -30.04 -16.69 -6.12
C ARG A 363 -28.90 -16.53 -7.12
N LEU A 364 -28.49 -15.29 -7.44
CA LEU A 364 -27.36 -14.99 -8.32
C LEU A 364 -26.08 -15.65 -7.81
N LYS A 365 -25.80 -15.51 -6.53
CA LYS A 365 -24.61 -16.07 -5.88
C LYS A 365 -24.60 -17.60 -5.90
N SER A 366 -25.72 -18.25 -5.53
CA SER A 366 -25.82 -19.72 -5.44
C SER A 366 -25.75 -20.41 -6.81
N GLN A 367 -26.25 -19.76 -7.86
CA GLN A 367 -26.23 -20.28 -9.22
C GLN A 367 -25.04 -19.77 -10.05
N SER A 368 -24.23 -18.85 -9.50
CA SER A 368 -23.11 -18.21 -10.21
C SER A 368 -23.52 -17.59 -11.53
N ILE A 369 -24.68 -16.91 -11.56
CA ILE A 369 -25.25 -16.29 -12.76
C ILE A 369 -25.26 -14.78 -12.64
N ARG A 370 -25.24 -14.11 -13.81
CA ARG A 370 -25.45 -12.68 -13.95
C ARG A 370 -26.29 -12.34 -15.16
N LEU A 371 -26.97 -11.20 -15.10
CA LEU A 371 -27.63 -10.57 -16.24
C LEU A 371 -27.14 -9.13 -16.35
N GLU A 372 -26.39 -8.85 -17.40
CA GLU A 372 -25.84 -7.52 -17.69
C GLU A 372 -26.95 -6.56 -18.14
N GLN A 373 -26.86 -5.29 -17.75
CA GLN A 373 -27.82 -4.23 -18.12
C GLN A 373 -28.08 -4.17 -19.63
N GLU A 374 -27.05 -4.39 -20.44
CA GLU A 374 -27.12 -4.33 -21.91
C GLU A 374 -27.99 -5.41 -22.53
N ARG A 375 -28.27 -6.44 -21.76
CA ARG A 375 -29.15 -7.57 -22.19
C ARG A 375 -30.61 -7.37 -21.85
N ILE A 376 -30.90 -6.34 -21.05
CA ILE A 376 -32.28 -5.93 -20.75
C ILE A 376 -32.77 -5.03 -21.88
N GLY A 377 -33.87 -5.41 -22.54
CA GLY A 377 -34.41 -4.63 -23.64
C GLY A 377 -34.73 -3.18 -23.22
N PHE A 378 -34.32 -2.22 -24.05
CA PHE A 378 -34.47 -0.79 -23.74
C PHE A 378 -35.95 -0.38 -23.54
N ASN A 379 -36.90 -1.02 -24.21
CA ASN A 379 -38.34 -0.81 -24.02
C ASN A 379 -38.76 -1.13 -22.57
N THR A 380 -38.16 -2.15 -21.95
CA THR A 380 -38.44 -2.47 -20.54
C THR A 380 -38.06 -1.31 -19.61
N LEU A 381 -36.93 -0.64 -19.89
CA LEU A 381 -36.56 0.58 -19.18
C LEU A 381 -37.61 1.70 -19.39
N LEU A 382 -38.00 1.92 -20.65
CA LEU A 382 -38.99 2.98 -20.96
C LEU A 382 -40.31 2.74 -20.23
N ASP A 383 -40.79 1.49 -20.23
CA ASP A 383 -42.05 1.12 -19.57
C ASP A 383 -41.96 1.35 -18.04
N VAL A 384 -40.88 0.95 -17.42
CA VAL A 384 -40.71 1.13 -15.97
C VAL A 384 -40.53 2.60 -15.62
N VAL A 385 -39.66 3.33 -16.32
CA VAL A 385 -39.43 4.79 -16.06
C VAL A 385 -40.71 5.59 -16.31
N GLY A 386 -41.52 5.21 -17.29
CA GLY A 386 -42.81 5.87 -17.59
C GLY A 386 -43.86 5.71 -16.49
N THR A 387 -43.69 4.78 -15.56
CA THR A 387 -44.59 4.58 -14.41
C THR A 387 -44.18 5.23 -13.11
N LEU A 388 -42.97 5.83 -13.05
CA LEU A 388 -42.41 6.49 -11.86
C LEU A 388 -42.97 7.92 -11.67
#